data_4cca383dca89a6d2a52a09e3ee9c773a
#
_entry.id   4cca383dca89a6d2a52a09e3ee9c773a
#
_cell.length_a   1.000
_cell.length_b   1.000
_cell.length_c   1.000
_cell.angle_alpha   90.00
_cell.angle_beta   90.00
_cell.angle_gamma   90.00
#
_symmetry.space_group_name_H-M   'P 1'
#
loop_
_entity.id
_entity.type
_entity.pdbx_description
1 polymer ?
#
loop_
_entity_poly.entity_id
_entity_poly.type
_entity_poly.pdbx_seq_one_letter_code
_entity_poly.pdbx_strand_id
1 'polypeptide(L)'
;MKKNPILPPVFPRYIPAPPALSRANLAWVLIVSVFTGLSSVQSQTPTPSPSPSKYHLDLTTDRANARYHVGETVVFNAELKVDDMANQEVKLPYAIRENQSVTVAKGELTFTHGKASLPAEFKKPSFLTLIVTLPDGDPTKKQVYAGAACDPEKLLPSMPKPDDFDAFWNGKKAQLDAMPFQVELTPIPAMTDDQIETYELILDNINNTKIYGYFAKPKGNGPFPAYMQVHAAGVYSMNANGVVSMARQGAMAITINPHEMENGKPPEFYAALKQGPLNDYSHIGNNDRETCYFLRMFCSCYRAAQYITSRPEWDGKRFVVSGTSQGGGQAFVTAYLCPKVSAFVACVPALCDQTAREADRDAGWPHLVSYKDGKADPKQLETARYFDCVNFAYGIKAKAIVGVGFIDTTCAPCSVYTAFNVLSSPKQIIDMPLNGHTSGPCDFYKSYANAFIHEELGLKP
;
A
#
# COMPACT_ATOMS: atom_id res chain seq x y z
N MET A 1 -4.69 -46.54 -9.34
CA MET A 1 -5.10 -45.28 -8.72
C MET A 1 -4.23 -45.08 -7.47
N LYS A 2 -3.17 -44.29 -7.57
CA LYS A 2 -2.30 -43.95 -6.42
C LYS A 2 -2.85 -42.66 -5.79
N LYS A 3 -3.25 -42.75 -4.51
CA LYS A 3 -3.68 -41.56 -3.72
C LYS A 3 -2.45 -40.69 -3.44
N ASN A 4 -2.48 -39.45 -3.88
CA ASN A 4 -1.51 -38.46 -3.47
C ASN A 4 -1.74 -38.12 -1.97
N PRO A 5 -0.68 -37.97 -1.17
CA PRO A 5 -0.82 -37.58 0.22
C PRO A 5 -1.23 -36.09 0.27
N ILE A 6 -2.31 -35.85 1.01
CA ILE A 6 -2.76 -34.47 1.38
C ILE A 6 -1.75 -33.95 2.40
N LEU A 7 -0.98 -32.96 2.01
CA LEU A 7 -0.14 -32.19 2.96
C LEU A 7 -1.05 -31.45 3.94
N PRO A 8 -0.72 -31.40 5.25
CA PRO A 8 -1.50 -30.66 6.22
C PRO A 8 -1.43 -29.15 5.93
N PRO A 9 -2.48 -28.37 6.29
CA PRO A 9 -2.48 -26.93 6.10
C PRO A 9 -1.33 -26.28 6.88
N VAL A 10 -0.51 -25.50 6.19
CA VAL A 10 0.53 -24.70 6.80
C VAL A 10 -0.17 -23.54 7.50
N PHE A 11 -0.31 -23.63 8.83
CA PHE A 11 -0.78 -22.51 9.64
C PHE A 11 0.22 -21.38 9.57
N PRO A 12 -0.21 -20.09 9.44
CA PRO A 12 0.70 -18.96 9.46
C PRO A 12 1.45 -18.94 10.80
N ARG A 13 2.77 -19.01 10.75
CA ARG A 13 3.61 -18.88 11.95
C ARG A 13 3.55 -17.42 12.41
N TYR A 14 2.92 -17.17 13.54
CA TYR A 14 3.06 -15.91 14.26
C TYR A 14 4.49 -15.80 14.78
N ILE A 15 5.19 -14.74 14.41
CA ILE A 15 6.47 -14.36 15.00
C ILE A 15 6.19 -13.16 15.91
N PRO A 16 6.31 -13.31 17.24
CA PRO A 16 6.12 -12.18 18.16
C PRO A 16 7.19 -11.11 17.91
N ALA A 17 6.79 -9.84 18.00
CA ALA A 17 7.71 -8.71 17.95
C ALA A 17 8.77 -8.82 19.07
N PRO A 18 10.04 -8.48 18.80
CA PRO A 18 11.05 -8.44 19.83
C PRO A 18 10.72 -7.35 20.88
N PRO A 19 11.12 -7.51 22.14
CA PRO A 19 10.91 -6.50 23.17
C PRO A 19 11.59 -5.18 22.81
N ALA A 20 10.92 -4.08 23.14
CA ALA A 20 11.36 -2.72 22.86
C ALA A 20 12.79 -2.46 23.38
N LEU A 21 13.72 -2.16 22.48
CA LEU A 21 15.05 -1.68 22.81
C LEU A 21 14.99 -0.20 23.19
N SER A 22 15.62 0.13 24.32
CA SER A 22 15.71 1.48 24.88
C SER A 22 16.38 2.47 23.91
N ARG A 23 15.82 3.70 23.88
CA ARG A 23 16.33 4.82 23.08
C ARG A 23 17.77 5.17 23.46
N ALA A 24 18.71 4.98 22.53
CA ALA A 24 20.01 5.65 22.56
C ALA A 24 20.03 6.72 21.48
N ASN A 25 20.38 7.94 21.89
CA ASN A 25 20.47 9.14 21.06
C ASN A 25 21.55 9.01 19.98
N LEU A 26 21.19 9.19 18.71
CA LEU A 26 22.14 9.52 17.64
C LEU A 26 21.79 10.91 17.09
N ALA A 27 22.65 11.87 17.40
CA ALA A 27 22.63 13.21 16.82
C ALA A 27 23.20 13.16 15.39
N TRP A 28 22.44 13.63 14.40
CA TRP A 28 22.94 13.87 13.04
C TRP A 28 23.28 15.34 12.88
N VAL A 29 24.52 15.61 12.47
CA VAL A 29 25.02 16.94 12.14
C VAL A 29 24.57 17.32 10.73
N LEU A 30 23.76 18.36 10.62
CA LEU A 30 23.38 19.01 9.35
C LEU A 30 24.46 20.03 8.97
N ILE A 31 25.11 19.81 7.82
CA ILE A 31 25.95 20.82 7.16
C ILE A 31 25.03 21.66 6.27
N VAL A 32 24.82 22.91 6.65
CA VAL A 32 24.10 23.92 5.86
C VAL A 32 25.10 24.71 5.04
N SER A 33 25.03 24.59 3.72
CA SER A 33 25.74 25.47 2.79
C SER A 33 24.89 26.71 2.53
N VAL A 34 25.37 27.87 2.93
CA VAL A 34 24.74 29.19 2.74
C VAL A 34 25.08 29.70 1.33
N PHE A 35 24.09 29.81 0.46
CA PHE A 35 24.16 30.66 -0.74
C PHE A 35 23.35 31.94 -0.49
N THR A 36 24.03 33.08 -0.50
CA THR A 36 23.43 34.41 -0.41
C THR A 36 22.98 34.85 -1.81
N GLY A 37 21.67 34.87 -2.03
CA GLY A 37 21.03 35.55 -3.16
C GLY A 37 19.95 36.49 -2.63
N LEU A 38 20.15 37.79 -2.70
CA LEU A 38 19.17 38.81 -2.35
C LEU A 38 18.05 38.84 -3.39
N SER A 39 16.86 38.42 -3.03
CA SER A 39 15.62 38.73 -3.72
C SER A 39 14.59 39.11 -2.69
N SER A 40 13.95 40.27 -2.92
CA SER A 40 12.94 40.88 -2.07
C SER A 40 11.74 39.93 -1.86
N VAL A 41 11.66 39.32 -0.68
CA VAL A 41 10.51 38.56 -0.24
C VAL A 41 9.53 39.47 0.46
N GLN A 42 8.35 39.65 -0.11
CA GLN A 42 7.19 40.16 0.63
C GLN A 42 6.94 39.21 1.85
N SER A 43 6.96 39.79 3.04
CA SER A 43 6.72 39.06 4.28
C SER A 43 5.28 38.56 4.32
N GLN A 44 5.08 37.29 4.00
CA GLN A 44 3.91 36.56 4.49
C GLN A 44 4.14 36.34 5.99
N THR A 45 3.26 36.87 6.82
CA THR A 45 3.21 36.56 8.25
C THR A 45 3.17 35.05 8.41
N PRO A 46 4.09 34.43 9.15
CA PRO A 46 4.03 32.98 9.37
C PRO A 46 2.73 32.65 10.09
N THR A 47 1.95 31.76 9.52
CA THR A 47 0.81 31.15 10.21
C THR A 47 1.38 30.56 11.51
N PRO A 48 0.82 30.88 12.70
CA PRO A 48 1.35 30.34 13.95
C PRO A 48 1.33 28.82 13.89
N SER A 49 2.47 28.22 14.18
CA SER A 49 2.58 26.76 14.35
C SER A 49 1.57 26.36 15.43
N PRO A 50 0.73 25.33 15.20
CA PRO A 50 -0.22 24.91 16.20
C PRO A 50 0.51 24.56 17.49
N SER A 51 0.01 25.07 18.61
CA SER A 51 0.56 24.75 19.94
C SER A 51 0.56 23.24 20.13
N PRO A 52 1.60 22.66 20.73
CA PRO A 52 1.61 21.21 21.02
C PRO A 52 0.38 20.87 21.86
N SER A 53 -0.24 19.72 21.55
CA SER A 53 -1.40 19.24 22.31
C SER A 53 -1.00 19.00 23.77
N LYS A 54 -1.85 19.45 24.68
CA LYS A 54 -1.73 19.16 26.12
C LYS A 54 -2.04 17.67 26.42
N TYR A 55 -2.68 16.97 25.49
CA TYR A 55 -3.14 15.61 25.66
C TYR A 55 -2.26 14.64 24.88
N HIS A 56 -1.69 13.65 25.56
CA HIS A 56 -1.02 12.52 24.94
C HIS A 56 -1.79 11.26 25.28
N LEU A 57 -2.37 10.62 24.30
CA LEU A 57 -3.18 9.42 24.44
C LEU A 57 -2.55 8.24 23.72
N ASP A 58 -2.28 7.18 24.45
CA ASP A 58 -1.88 5.88 23.93
C ASP A 58 -3.07 4.92 24.00
N LEU A 59 -3.39 4.27 22.90
CA LEU A 59 -4.41 3.24 22.80
C LEU A 59 -3.79 1.91 22.41
N THR A 60 -4.16 0.86 23.12
CA THR A 60 -3.71 -0.53 22.85
C THR A 60 -4.86 -1.50 23.06
N THR A 61 -4.64 -2.77 22.78
CA THR A 61 -5.54 -3.86 23.15
C THR A 61 -4.91 -4.73 24.23
N ASP A 62 -5.71 -5.53 24.92
CA ASP A 62 -5.26 -6.49 25.94
C ASP A 62 -4.34 -7.59 25.37
N ARG A 63 -4.36 -7.80 24.04
CA ARG A 63 -3.46 -8.72 23.33
C ARG A 63 -2.51 -7.93 22.43
N ALA A 64 -1.23 -8.15 22.54
CA ALA A 64 -0.22 -7.46 21.73
C ALA A 64 -0.37 -7.69 20.21
N ASN A 65 -0.90 -8.86 19.80
CA ASN A 65 -1.18 -9.16 18.40
C ASN A 65 -2.56 -8.66 17.94
N ALA A 66 -3.39 -8.16 18.86
CA ALA A 66 -4.75 -7.66 18.63
C ALA A 66 -5.64 -8.65 17.83
N ARG A 67 -5.46 -9.97 18.05
CA ARG A 67 -6.22 -11.02 17.34
C ARG A 67 -7.14 -11.78 18.28
N TYR A 68 -8.35 -12.01 17.80
CA TYR A 68 -9.46 -12.58 18.54
C TYR A 68 -10.26 -13.55 17.66
N HIS A 69 -11.15 -14.32 18.30
CA HIS A 69 -12.13 -15.19 17.64
C HIS A 69 -13.55 -14.69 17.91
N VAL A 70 -14.49 -15.11 17.07
CA VAL A 70 -15.92 -14.82 17.27
C VAL A 70 -16.37 -15.27 18.64
N GLY A 71 -17.08 -14.41 19.36
CA GLY A 71 -17.52 -14.60 20.75
C GLY A 71 -16.50 -14.13 21.80
N GLU A 72 -15.26 -13.78 21.40
CA GLU A 72 -14.31 -13.18 22.33
C GLU A 72 -14.52 -11.67 22.46
N THR A 73 -14.08 -11.14 23.59
CA THR A 73 -14.10 -9.70 23.93
C THR A 73 -12.69 -9.15 23.82
N VAL A 74 -12.51 -8.09 23.02
CA VAL A 74 -11.33 -7.24 23.09
C VAL A 74 -11.50 -6.23 24.22
N VAL A 75 -10.44 -6.01 24.99
CA VAL A 75 -10.37 -4.88 25.91
C VAL A 75 -9.43 -3.83 25.34
N PHE A 76 -10.00 -2.71 24.91
CA PHE A 76 -9.20 -1.55 24.52
C PHE A 76 -8.72 -0.84 25.78
N ASN A 77 -7.41 -0.69 25.94
CA ASN A 77 -6.75 0.02 27.03
C ASN A 77 -6.32 1.39 26.55
N ALA A 78 -6.52 2.40 27.39
CA ALA A 78 -6.21 3.78 27.11
C ALA A 78 -5.38 4.39 28.25
N GLU A 79 -4.24 5.00 27.93
CA GLU A 79 -3.42 5.75 28.87
C GLU A 79 -3.30 7.21 28.40
N LEU A 80 -3.87 8.11 29.20
CA LEU A 80 -3.92 9.55 28.94
C LEU A 80 -2.93 10.27 29.85
N LYS A 81 -2.04 11.06 29.27
CA LYS A 81 -1.21 12.02 29.97
C LYS A 81 -1.66 13.43 29.59
N VAL A 82 -1.89 14.26 30.60
CA VAL A 82 -2.30 15.67 30.43
C VAL A 82 -1.32 16.52 31.21
N ASP A 83 -0.74 17.51 30.54
CA ASP A 83 0.15 18.48 31.20
C ASP A 83 -0.64 19.27 32.25
N ASP A 84 -0.10 19.40 33.45
CA ASP A 84 -0.66 20.15 34.60
C ASP A 84 -1.98 19.63 35.22
N MET A 85 -2.41 18.39 34.92
CA MET A 85 -3.66 17.85 35.47
C MET A 85 -3.50 16.51 36.19
N ALA A 86 -2.64 16.45 37.19
CA ALA A 86 -2.56 15.27 38.07
C ALA A 86 -3.86 15.13 38.89
N ASN A 87 -4.55 13.97 38.75
CA ASN A 87 -5.72 13.53 39.53
C ASN A 87 -7.11 14.09 39.14
N GLN A 88 -7.32 14.67 37.98
CA GLN A 88 -8.68 15.00 37.52
C GLN A 88 -9.30 13.86 36.69
N GLU A 89 -10.60 13.64 36.87
CA GLU A 89 -11.39 12.81 35.97
C GLU A 89 -11.51 13.52 34.60
N VAL A 90 -11.07 12.87 33.52
CA VAL A 90 -11.19 13.40 32.15
C VAL A 90 -12.14 12.50 31.37
N LYS A 91 -13.04 13.11 30.59
CA LYS A 91 -13.94 12.41 29.69
C LYS A 91 -13.63 12.77 28.26
N LEU A 92 -13.42 11.76 27.41
CA LEU A 92 -13.16 11.96 25.97
C LEU A 92 -14.21 11.20 25.15
N PRO A 93 -14.74 11.82 24.09
CA PRO A 93 -15.68 11.14 23.21
C PRO A 93 -14.99 10.00 22.44
N TYR A 94 -15.69 8.87 22.35
CA TYR A 94 -15.23 7.73 21.56
C TYR A 94 -16.28 7.21 20.61
N ALA A 95 -15.83 6.49 19.59
CA ALA A 95 -16.63 5.62 18.74
C ALA A 95 -15.89 4.29 18.52
N ILE A 96 -16.63 3.19 18.43
CA ILE A 96 -16.13 1.91 17.91
C ILE A 96 -16.77 1.69 16.55
N ARG A 97 -15.93 1.51 15.52
CA ARG A 97 -16.38 1.15 14.18
C ARG A 97 -16.05 -0.31 13.86
N GLU A 98 -17.02 -1.01 13.29
CA GLU A 98 -16.82 -2.33 12.70
C GLU A 98 -16.46 -2.16 11.23
N ASN A 99 -15.37 -2.81 10.80
CA ASN A 99 -14.84 -2.78 9.44
C ASN A 99 -14.70 -1.35 8.87
N GLN A 100 -14.44 -0.37 9.74
CA GLN A 100 -14.35 1.07 9.46
C GLN A 100 -15.60 1.69 8.80
N SER A 101 -16.64 0.92 8.60
CA SER A 101 -17.90 1.32 7.96
C SER A 101 -18.98 1.65 9.00
N VAL A 102 -19.34 0.71 9.85
CA VAL A 102 -20.50 0.80 10.74
C VAL A 102 -20.09 1.21 12.16
N THR A 103 -20.67 2.28 12.71
CA THR A 103 -20.50 2.62 14.14
C THR A 103 -21.34 1.69 14.99
N VAL A 104 -20.68 0.81 15.76
CA VAL A 104 -21.34 -0.18 16.65
C VAL A 104 -21.46 0.29 18.09
N ALA A 105 -20.63 1.24 18.52
CA ALA A 105 -20.73 1.89 19.83
C ALA A 105 -20.19 3.32 19.76
N LYS A 106 -20.73 4.19 20.62
CA LYS A 106 -20.22 5.56 20.83
C LYS A 106 -20.59 6.03 22.23
N GLY A 107 -19.80 6.95 22.79
CA GLY A 107 -20.04 7.50 24.13
C GLY A 107 -18.87 8.34 24.59
N GLU A 108 -18.70 8.45 25.90
CA GLU A 108 -17.58 9.09 26.56
C GLU A 108 -16.75 8.05 27.33
N LEU A 109 -15.46 8.07 27.12
CA LEU A 109 -14.48 7.26 27.84
C LEU A 109 -13.98 8.05 29.05
N THR A 110 -14.24 7.56 30.23
CA THR A 110 -13.86 8.21 31.50
C THR A 110 -12.48 7.70 31.94
N PHE A 111 -11.54 8.62 32.09
CA PHE A 111 -10.19 8.35 32.57
C PHE A 111 -10.10 8.62 34.06
N THR A 112 -9.72 7.60 34.83
CA THR A 112 -9.44 7.69 36.27
C THR A 112 -7.92 7.49 36.46
N HIS A 113 -7.25 8.46 37.05
CA HIS A 113 -5.78 8.47 37.18
C HIS A 113 -5.08 8.23 35.82
N GLY A 114 -5.60 8.86 34.76
CA GLY A 114 -5.08 8.76 33.40
C GLY A 114 -5.31 7.43 32.69
N LYS A 115 -6.13 6.53 33.24
CA LYS A 115 -6.40 5.21 32.65
C LYS A 115 -7.87 5.00 32.39
N ALA A 116 -8.16 4.31 31.30
CA ALA A 116 -9.50 3.82 30.96
C ALA A 116 -9.41 2.48 30.22
N SER A 117 -10.47 1.71 30.27
CA SER A 117 -10.62 0.46 29.51
C SER A 117 -12.03 0.36 28.96
N LEU A 118 -12.15 -0.17 27.75
CA LEU A 118 -13.42 -0.32 27.05
C LEU A 118 -13.51 -1.71 26.42
N PRO A 119 -14.38 -2.61 26.93
CA PRO A 119 -14.60 -3.92 26.33
C PRO A 119 -15.51 -3.81 25.09
N ALA A 120 -15.25 -4.65 24.09
CA ALA A 120 -16.11 -4.84 22.92
C ALA A 120 -16.10 -6.30 22.48
N GLU A 121 -17.28 -6.88 22.23
CA GLU A 121 -17.44 -8.27 21.81
C GLU A 121 -17.46 -8.38 20.28
N PHE A 122 -16.77 -9.39 19.75
CA PHE A 122 -16.83 -9.78 18.35
C PHE A 122 -17.98 -10.74 18.07
N LYS A 123 -18.93 -10.35 17.23
CA LYS A 123 -20.09 -11.14 16.85
C LYS A 123 -19.93 -11.91 15.53
N LYS A 124 -18.97 -11.51 14.71
CA LYS A 124 -18.66 -12.10 13.40
C LYS A 124 -17.20 -11.81 13.03
N PRO A 125 -16.63 -12.50 12.01
CA PRO A 125 -15.35 -12.12 11.45
C PRO A 125 -15.36 -10.65 11.00
N SER A 126 -14.47 -9.82 11.58
CA SER A 126 -14.47 -8.38 11.36
C SER A 126 -13.23 -7.72 11.99
N PHE A 127 -13.11 -6.42 11.76
CA PHE A 127 -12.21 -5.54 12.49
C PHE A 127 -13.01 -4.57 13.36
N LEU A 128 -12.61 -4.39 14.62
CA LEU A 128 -13.12 -3.31 15.46
C LEU A 128 -12.04 -2.25 15.63
N THR A 129 -12.41 -1.00 15.40
CA THR A 129 -11.51 0.16 15.57
C THR A 129 -12.11 1.10 16.62
N LEU A 130 -11.44 1.23 17.76
CA LEU A 130 -11.71 2.29 18.73
C LEU A 130 -11.11 3.59 18.22
N ILE A 131 -11.91 4.64 18.23
CA ILE A 131 -11.53 6.01 17.87
C ILE A 131 -11.82 6.90 19.08
N VAL A 132 -10.81 7.54 19.63
CA VAL A 132 -10.97 8.53 20.70
C VAL A 132 -10.59 9.91 20.16
N THR A 133 -11.43 10.91 20.41
CA THR A 133 -11.23 12.27 19.91
C THR A 133 -10.68 13.16 21.03
N LEU A 134 -9.55 13.81 20.78
CA LEU A 134 -8.93 14.78 21.67
C LEU A 134 -9.57 16.17 21.53
N PRO A 135 -9.71 16.95 22.62
CA PRO A 135 -10.39 18.23 22.58
C PRO A 135 -9.59 19.35 21.94
N ASP A 136 -8.26 19.25 21.95
CA ASP A 136 -7.33 20.26 21.46
C ASP A 136 -6.23 19.67 20.55
N GLY A 137 -5.34 20.56 20.06
CA GLY A 137 -4.19 20.18 19.24
C GLY A 137 -4.44 20.33 17.74
N ASP A 138 -3.50 19.79 16.95
CA ASP A 138 -3.56 19.77 15.49
C ASP A 138 -4.83 19.06 15.02
N PRO A 139 -5.69 19.72 14.22
CA PRO A 139 -6.92 19.11 13.70
C PRO A 139 -6.69 17.78 12.99
N THR A 140 -5.50 17.57 12.39
CA THR A 140 -5.12 16.32 11.70
C THR A 140 -4.74 15.19 12.65
N LYS A 141 -4.52 15.50 13.94
CA LYS A 141 -4.12 14.54 14.99
C LYS A 141 -5.14 14.44 16.12
N LYS A 142 -6.34 14.96 15.93
CA LYS A 142 -7.40 14.91 16.95
C LYS A 142 -7.91 13.51 17.28
N GLN A 143 -7.69 12.55 16.42
CA GLN A 143 -8.18 11.19 16.62
C GLN A 143 -7.03 10.23 16.87
N VAL A 144 -7.16 9.40 17.89
CA VAL A 144 -6.26 8.30 18.21
C VAL A 144 -7.03 7.00 18.05
N TYR A 145 -6.34 6.00 17.52
CA TYR A 145 -6.96 4.76 17.07
C TYR A 145 -6.33 3.54 17.75
N ALA A 146 -7.15 2.52 18.03
CA ALA A 146 -6.70 1.16 18.30
C ALA A 146 -7.54 0.18 17.50
N GLY A 147 -6.89 -0.79 16.85
CA GLY A 147 -7.53 -1.78 16.00
C GLY A 147 -7.41 -3.18 16.56
N ALA A 148 -8.45 -4.00 16.37
CA ALA A 148 -8.48 -5.42 16.71
C ALA A 148 -9.12 -6.22 15.56
N ALA A 149 -8.58 -7.40 15.28
CA ALA A 149 -9.02 -8.31 14.24
C ALA A 149 -9.67 -9.56 14.83
N CYS A 150 -10.81 -9.96 14.30
CA CYS A 150 -11.49 -11.21 14.64
C CYS A 150 -11.58 -12.13 13.43
N ASP A 151 -10.98 -13.31 13.52
CA ASP A 151 -11.00 -14.31 12.43
C ASP A 151 -10.89 -13.71 11.02
N PRO A 152 -9.94 -12.77 10.76
CA PRO A 152 -9.91 -12.02 9.51
C PRO A 152 -9.67 -12.91 8.29
N GLU A 153 -9.13 -14.12 8.48
CA GLU A 153 -8.98 -15.13 7.44
C GLU A 153 -10.31 -15.67 6.89
N LYS A 154 -11.41 -15.41 7.60
CA LYS A 154 -12.76 -15.82 7.19
C LYS A 154 -13.51 -14.74 6.40
N LEU A 155 -12.91 -13.57 6.18
CA LEU A 155 -13.50 -12.53 5.34
C LEU A 155 -13.52 -12.98 3.88
N LEU A 156 -14.72 -12.91 3.28
CA LEU A 156 -14.96 -13.30 1.88
C LEU A 156 -15.12 -12.07 1.00
N PRO A 157 -14.88 -12.18 -0.33
CA PRO A 157 -15.17 -11.12 -1.28
C PRO A 157 -16.60 -10.58 -1.15
N SER A 158 -16.76 -9.27 -1.27
CA SER A 158 -18.07 -8.62 -1.18
C SER A 158 -18.97 -8.92 -2.36
N MET A 159 -18.37 -9.10 -3.55
CA MET A 159 -19.07 -9.50 -4.78
C MET A 159 -18.28 -10.58 -5.52
N PRO A 160 -18.94 -11.39 -6.36
CA PRO A 160 -18.26 -12.39 -7.17
C PRO A 160 -17.40 -11.73 -8.25
N LYS A 161 -16.33 -12.42 -8.66
CA LYS A 161 -15.52 -12.05 -9.83
C LYS A 161 -16.40 -12.03 -11.08
N PRO A 162 -16.28 -11.03 -12.00
CA PRO A 162 -16.98 -11.06 -13.28
C PRO A 162 -16.62 -12.28 -14.11
N ASP A 163 -17.59 -12.89 -14.78
CA ASP A 163 -17.38 -14.09 -15.58
C ASP A 163 -16.39 -13.86 -16.73
N ASP A 164 -16.39 -12.65 -17.32
CA ASP A 164 -15.51 -12.28 -18.41
C ASP A 164 -14.24 -11.53 -17.97
N PHE A 165 -13.93 -11.48 -16.66
CA PHE A 165 -12.76 -10.79 -16.12
C PHE A 165 -11.45 -11.24 -16.79
N ASP A 166 -11.23 -12.55 -16.88
CA ASP A 166 -10.01 -13.09 -17.48
C ASP A 166 -9.96 -12.84 -18.99
N ALA A 167 -11.09 -12.89 -19.67
CA ALA A 167 -11.19 -12.55 -21.09
C ALA A 167 -10.89 -11.07 -21.36
N PHE A 168 -11.42 -10.16 -20.54
CA PHE A 168 -11.13 -8.74 -20.60
C PHE A 168 -9.63 -8.44 -20.49
N TRP A 169 -8.98 -8.92 -19.44
CA TRP A 169 -7.56 -8.66 -19.21
C TRP A 169 -6.66 -9.37 -20.22
N ASN A 170 -7.00 -10.60 -20.66
CA ASN A 170 -6.30 -11.26 -21.75
C ASN A 170 -6.42 -10.50 -23.07
N GLY A 171 -7.57 -9.88 -23.34
CA GLY A 171 -7.74 -8.98 -24.48
C GLY A 171 -6.80 -7.77 -24.42
N LYS A 172 -6.65 -7.13 -23.24
CA LYS A 172 -5.72 -6.00 -23.05
C LYS A 172 -4.26 -6.41 -23.19
N LYS A 173 -3.90 -7.58 -22.66
CA LYS A 173 -2.55 -8.16 -22.87
C LYS A 173 -2.29 -8.40 -24.35
N ALA A 174 -3.22 -9.01 -25.07
CA ALA A 174 -3.08 -9.27 -26.49
C ALA A 174 -2.92 -7.99 -27.33
N GLN A 175 -3.62 -6.89 -26.95
CA GLN A 175 -3.42 -5.57 -27.57
C GLN A 175 -1.98 -5.07 -27.38
N LEU A 176 -1.43 -5.17 -26.17
CA LEU A 176 -0.05 -4.78 -25.88
C LEU A 176 0.97 -5.69 -26.57
N ASP A 177 0.71 -7.00 -26.60
CA ASP A 177 1.58 -8.00 -27.22
C ASP A 177 1.69 -7.81 -28.75
N ALA A 178 0.62 -7.33 -29.38
CA ALA A 178 0.57 -7.01 -30.81
C ALA A 178 1.26 -5.69 -31.17
N MET A 179 1.52 -4.81 -30.19
CA MET A 179 2.21 -3.54 -30.42
C MET A 179 3.73 -3.77 -30.54
N PRO A 180 4.40 -3.14 -31.52
CA PRO A 180 5.85 -3.12 -31.58
C PRO A 180 6.45 -2.71 -30.24
N PHE A 181 7.51 -3.38 -29.83
CA PHE A 181 8.18 -3.05 -28.58
C PHE A 181 9.17 -1.89 -28.82
N GLN A 182 8.68 -0.65 -28.72
CA GLN A 182 9.54 0.52 -28.83
C GLN A 182 10.07 0.89 -27.45
N VAL A 183 11.37 0.98 -27.34
CA VAL A 183 12.08 1.27 -26.09
C VAL A 183 13.08 2.39 -26.35
N GLU A 184 12.98 3.44 -25.57
CA GLU A 184 14.00 4.50 -25.56
C GLU A 184 14.74 4.43 -24.22
N LEU A 185 16.07 4.29 -24.29
CA LEU A 185 16.96 4.29 -23.13
C LEU A 185 17.94 5.45 -23.25
N THR A 186 17.85 6.41 -22.35
CA THR A 186 18.80 7.52 -22.25
C THR A 186 19.72 7.29 -21.06
N PRO A 187 21.03 7.09 -21.25
CA PRO A 187 21.96 6.91 -20.15
C PRO A 187 21.96 8.08 -19.17
N ILE A 188 22.09 7.78 -17.87
CA ILE A 188 22.27 8.78 -16.81
C ILE A 188 23.71 8.68 -16.29
N PRO A 189 24.66 9.45 -16.84
CA PRO A 189 26.09 9.34 -16.49
C PRO A 189 26.37 9.56 -15.00
N ALA A 190 25.63 10.49 -14.35
CA ALA A 190 25.78 10.79 -12.94
C ALA A 190 25.38 9.62 -12.00
N MET A 191 24.68 8.60 -12.52
CA MET A 191 24.22 7.42 -11.77
C MET A 191 24.76 6.12 -12.38
N THR A 192 25.74 6.21 -13.25
CA THR A 192 26.42 5.09 -13.90
C THR A 192 27.91 5.11 -13.47
N ASP A 193 28.47 3.96 -13.17
CA ASP A 193 29.87 3.80 -12.79
C ASP A 193 30.46 2.50 -13.37
N ASP A 194 31.51 1.98 -12.77
CA ASP A 194 32.17 0.73 -13.17
C ASP A 194 31.38 -0.54 -12.82
N GLN A 195 30.39 -0.44 -11.92
CA GLN A 195 29.58 -1.56 -11.44
C GLN A 195 28.20 -1.65 -12.07
N ILE A 196 27.56 -0.50 -12.38
CA ILE A 196 26.17 -0.44 -12.84
C ILE A 196 25.99 0.49 -14.02
N GLU A 197 24.90 0.28 -14.74
CA GLU A 197 24.38 1.17 -15.78
C GLU A 197 22.98 1.63 -15.39
N THR A 198 22.69 2.93 -15.56
CA THR A 198 21.40 3.54 -15.21
C THR A 198 20.88 4.35 -16.39
N TYR A 199 19.59 4.25 -16.64
CA TYR A 199 18.90 4.85 -17.78
C TYR A 199 17.57 5.48 -17.38
N GLU A 200 17.24 6.60 -18.02
CA GLU A 200 15.84 6.97 -18.22
C GLU A 200 15.22 6.00 -19.23
N LEU A 201 13.99 5.60 -18.97
CA LEU A 201 13.27 4.62 -19.77
C LEU A 201 11.97 5.21 -20.28
N ILE A 202 11.70 5.05 -21.58
CA ILE A 202 10.39 5.31 -22.16
C ILE A 202 9.93 4.06 -22.92
N LEU A 203 8.70 3.63 -22.64
CA LEU A 203 8.05 2.51 -23.34
C LEU A 203 6.72 2.98 -23.94
N ASP A 204 6.31 2.32 -25.02
CA ASP A 204 4.95 2.48 -25.57
C ASP A 204 3.91 1.78 -24.71
N ASN A 205 2.74 2.38 -24.63
CA ASN A 205 1.57 1.82 -23.96
C ASN A 205 0.35 1.86 -24.89
N ILE A 206 -0.77 1.25 -24.43
CA ILE A 206 -2.04 1.31 -25.19
C ILE A 206 -2.44 2.75 -25.49
N ASN A 207 -3.29 2.93 -26.52
CA ASN A 207 -3.83 4.22 -26.93
C ASN A 207 -2.77 5.28 -27.31
N ASN A 208 -1.61 4.83 -27.80
CA ASN A 208 -0.46 5.70 -28.19
C ASN A 208 0.09 6.54 -27.03
N THR A 209 -0.07 6.10 -25.81
CA THR A 209 0.51 6.76 -24.63
C THR A 209 1.93 6.24 -24.34
N LYS A 210 2.65 6.92 -23.46
CA LYS A 210 4.03 6.59 -23.11
C LYS A 210 4.16 6.30 -21.62
N ILE A 211 5.01 5.34 -21.29
CA ILE A 211 5.39 5.00 -19.93
C ILE A 211 6.77 5.57 -19.66
N TYR A 212 6.89 6.41 -18.66
CA TYR A 212 8.16 7.01 -18.25
C TYR A 212 8.66 6.35 -16.96
N GLY A 213 9.96 6.07 -16.91
CA GLY A 213 10.54 5.39 -15.76
C GLY A 213 12.05 5.45 -15.73
N TYR A 214 12.60 4.58 -14.89
CA TYR A 214 14.04 4.37 -14.78
C TYR A 214 14.35 2.89 -14.83
N PHE A 215 15.47 2.55 -15.45
CA PHE A 215 16.01 1.21 -15.51
C PHE A 215 17.47 1.23 -15.07
N ALA A 216 17.87 0.29 -14.22
CA ALA A 216 19.28 0.11 -13.87
C ALA A 216 19.62 -1.39 -13.86
N LYS A 217 20.86 -1.71 -14.19
CA LYS A 217 21.36 -3.09 -14.16
C LYS A 217 22.83 -3.13 -13.74
N PRO A 218 23.30 -4.26 -13.20
CA PRO A 218 24.73 -4.50 -13.08
C PRO A 218 25.37 -4.48 -14.49
N LYS A 219 26.63 -4.05 -14.58
CA LYS A 219 27.41 -4.22 -15.81
C LYS A 219 27.63 -5.69 -16.14
N GLY A 220 27.68 -6.00 -17.42
CA GLY A 220 27.88 -7.36 -17.93
C GLY A 220 26.61 -7.98 -18.51
N ASN A 221 26.74 -9.26 -18.84
CA ASN A 221 25.73 -9.98 -19.64
C ASN A 221 24.77 -10.83 -18.77
N GLY A 222 24.88 -10.74 -17.45
CA GLY A 222 24.04 -11.56 -16.54
C GLY A 222 24.53 -13.01 -16.40
N PRO A 223 23.66 -13.94 -16.00
CA PRO A 223 22.24 -13.75 -15.77
C PRO A 223 21.93 -13.05 -14.42
N PHE A 224 21.05 -12.05 -14.45
CA PHE A 224 20.63 -11.28 -13.28
C PHE A 224 19.17 -11.55 -12.92
N PRO A 225 18.79 -11.56 -11.61
CA PRO A 225 17.40 -11.49 -11.21
C PRO A 225 16.80 -10.13 -11.57
N ALA A 226 15.48 -10.06 -11.66
CA ALA A 226 14.75 -8.86 -12.00
C ALA A 226 13.93 -8.33 -10.79
N TYR A 227 13.88 -7.02 -10.64
CA TYR A 227 13.11 -6.32 -9.62
C TYR A 227 12.30 -5.18 -10.24
N MET A 228 11.04 -5.05 -9.84
CA MET A 228 10.19 -3.93 -10.24
C MET A 228 9.62 -3.23 -9.02
N GLN A 229 9.82 -1.91 -8.94
CA GLN A 229 9.19 -1.07 -7.93
C GLN A 229 8.04 -0.30 -8.55
N VAL A 230 6.86 -0.39 -7.93
CA VAL A 230 5.66 0.38 -8.29
C VAL A 230 5.25 1.31 -7.15
N HIS A 231 4.69 2.47 -7.49
CA HIS A 231 4.63 3.61 -6.58
C HIS A 231 3.26 3.87 -5.97
N ALA A 232 3.28 4.51 -4.78
CA ALA A 232 2.10 4.98 -4.09
C ALA A 232 1.35 6.05 -4.89
N ALA A 233 0.11 6.34 -4.48
CA ALA A 233 -0.73 7.36 -5.10
C ALA A 233 -0.12 8.76 -5.00
N GLY A 234 -0.43 9.60 -5.99
CA GLY A 234 0.02 11.00 -6.03
C GLY A 234 0.68 11.37 -7.36
N VAL A 235 0.60 12.64 -7.72
CA VAL A 235 1.16 13.21 -8.96
C VAL A 235 2.49 13.89 -8.62
N TYR A 236 3.60 13.20 -8.87
CA TYR A 236 4.95 13.66 -8.50
C TYR A 236 6.03 13.02 -9.36
N SER A 237 7.21 13.65 -9.42
CA SER A 237 8.38 13.06 -10.06
C SER A 237 8.88 11.85 -9.28
N MET A 238 9.25 10.82 -10.01
CA MET A 238 10.02 9.72 -9.44
C MET A 238 11.52 9.96 -9.60
N ASN A 239 12.32 9.18 -8.88
CA ASN A 239 13.78 9.16 -8.99
C ASN A 239 14.31 7.74 -9.19
N ALA A 240 15.55 7.64 -9.65
CA ALA A 240 16.20 6.37 -9.94
C ALA A 240 16.86 5.69 -8.73
N ASN A 241 16.83 6.29 -7.51
CA ASN A 241 17.61 5.80 -6.37
C ASN A 241 17.30 4.34 -6.01
N GLY A 242 16.02 3.96 -6.05
CA GLY A 242 15.60 2.59 -5.75
C GLY A 242 16.16 1.56 -6.75
N VAL A 243 16.09 1.85 -8.05
CA VAL A 243 16.63 0.94 -9.09
C VAL A 243 18.15 0.90 -9.07
N VAL A 244 18.81 2.02 -8.80
CA VAL A 244 20.27 2.09 -8.62
C VAL A 244 20.71 1.22 -7.42
N SER A 245 20.01 1.33 -6.30
CA SER A 245 20.28 0.51 -5.11
C SER A 245 20.18 -0.98 -5.41
N MET A 246 19.13 -1.41 -6.12
CA MET A 246 18.95 -2.82 -6.48
C MET A 246 19.98 -3.31 -7.51
N ALA A 247 20.37 -2.44 -8.46
CA ALA A 247 21.41 -2.78 -9.43
C ALA A 247 22.78 -3.01 -8.74
N ARG A 248 23.13 -2.18 -7.75
CA ARG A 248 24.35 -2.38 -6.95
C ARG A 248 24.35 -3.67 -6.15
N GLN A 249 23.17 -4.18 -5.80
CA GLN A 249 22.99 -5.45 -5.11
C GLN A 249 22.99 -6.66 -6.05
N GLY A 250 23.03 -6.44 -7.37
CA GLY A 250 23.15 -7.48 -8.37
C GLY A 250 21.86 -7.82 -9.13
N ALA A 251 20.79 -7.04 -9.01
CA ALA A 251 19.54 -7.24 -9.74
C ALA A 251 19.39 -6.23 -10.88
N MET A 252 18.80 -6.62 -12.01
CA MET A 252 18.19 -5.65 -12.93
C MET A 252 16.96 -5.06 -12.26
N ALA A 253 16.80 -3.75 -12.31
CA ALA A 253 15.70 -3.07 -11.65
C ALA A 253 15.00 -2.04 -12.53
N ILE A 254 13.68 -2.00 -12.45
CA ILE A 254 12.84 -1.06 -13.20
C ILE A 254 11.85 -0.38 -12.23
N THR A 255 11.59 0.88 -12.51
CA THR A 255 10.47 1.61 -11.89
C THR A 255 9.80 2.48 -12.93
N ILE A 256 8.47 2.63 -12.86
CA ILE A 256 7.67 3.41 -13.80
C ILE A 256 6.81 4.43 -13.10
N ASN A 257 6.60 5.58 -13.74
CA ASN A 257 5.61 6.55 -13.27
C ASN A 257 4.20 6.02 -13.57
N PRO A 258 3.29 5.98 -12.57
CA PRO A 258 1.93 5.46 -12.78
C PRO A 258 1.04 6.35 -13.66
N HIS A 259 1.49 7.57 -13.99
CA HIS A 259 0.66 8.60 -14.63
C HIS A 259 1.05 8.94 -16.07
N GLU A 260 1.87 8.14 -16.73
CA GLU A 260 2.28 8.40 -18.12
C GLU A 260 2.83 9.83 -18.31
N MET A 261 3.57 10.32 -17.33
CA MET A 261 4.18 11.65 -17.33
C MET A 261 5.69 11.58 -17.13
N GLU A 262 6.39 12.54 -17.70
CA GLU A 262 7.84 12.64 -17.59
C GLU A 262 8.29 12.86 -16.14
N ASN A 263 9.44 12.29 -15.80
CA ASN A 263 10.11 12.52 -14.52
C ASN A 263 11.13 13.67 -14.64
N GLY A 264 11.63 14.16 -13.49
CA GLY A 264 12.67 15.18 -13.45
C GLY A 264 12.24 16.59 -13.85
N LYS A 265 10.93 16.83 -14.07
CA LYS A 265 10.40 18.17 -14.32
C LYS A 265 10.32 18.98 -13.02
N PRO A 266 10.28 20.33 -13.11
CA PRO A 266 10.09 21.18 -11.92
C PRO A 266 8.79 20.87 -11.16
N PRO A 267 8.72 21.17 -9.84
CA PRO A 267 7.54 20.89 -9.02
C PRO A 267 6.23 21.47 -9.56
N GLU A 268 6.29 22.64 -10.21
CA GLU A 268 5.15 23.35 -10.80
C GLU A 268 4.49 22.55 -11.92
N PHE A 269 5.26 21.74 -12.67
CA PHE A 269 4.75 20.85 -13.70
C PHE A 269 3.78 19.83 -13.08
N TYR A 270 4.19 19.17 -12.00
CA TYR A 270 3.35 18.17 -11.32
C TYR A 270 2.17 18.80 -10.60
N ALA A 271 2.35 20.00 -10.03
CA ALA A 271 1.28 20.76 -9.41
C ALA A 271 0.19 21.12 -10.43
N ALA A 272 0.59 21.56 -11.63
CA ALA A 272 -0.35 21.87 -12.71
C ALA A 272 -1.12 20.63 -13.19
N LEU A 273 -0.45 19.48 -13.33
CA LEU A 273 -1.10 18.22 -13.68
C LEU A 273 -2.10 17.79 -12.59
N LYS A 274 -1.71 17.88 -11.32
CA LYS A 274 -2.56 17.51 -10.17
C LYS A 274 -3.80 18.40 -10.04
N GLN A 275 -3.68 19.69 -10.37
CA GLN A 275 -4.81 20.63 -10.34
C GLN A 275 -5.64 20.62 -11.62
N GLY A 276 -5.11 20.05 -12.70
CA GLY A 276 -5.71 19.99 -14.04
C GLY A 276 -6.09 18.56 -14.44
N PRO A 277 -5.44 17.98 -15.48
CA PRO A 277 -5.89 16.72 -16.08
C PRO A 277 -5.79 15.50 -15.17
N LEU A 278 -5.01 15.55 -14.09
CA LEU A 278 -4.89 14.47 -13.10
C LEU A 278 -5.57 14.83 -11.76
N ASN A 279 -6.41 15.86 -11.75
CA ASN A 279 -7.23 16.12 -10.57
C ASN A 279 -8.19 14.95 -10.36
N ASP A 280 -8.17 14.39 -9.13
CA ASP A 280 -8.98 13.23 -8.78
C ASP A 280 -8.87 12.07 -9.82
N TYR A 281 -7.66 11.81 -10.31
CA TYR A 281 -7.40 10.85 -11.38
C TYR A 281 -8.00 9.47 -11.11
N SER A 282 -8.10 9.09 -9.86
CA SER A 282 -8.61 7.77 -9.46
C SER A 282 -10.08 7.52 -9.85
N HIS A 283 -10.84 8.60 -10.08
CA HIS A 283 -12.26 8.51 -10.50
C HIS A 283 -12.49 8.84 -11.99
N ILE A 284 -11.42 9.18 -12.74
CA ILE A 284 -11.56 9.44 -14.17
C ILE A 284 -12.03 8.16 -14.88
N GLY A 285 -13.18 8.25 -15.55
CA GLY A 285 -13.76 7.18 -16.37
C GLY A 285 -14.21 5.94 -15.59
N ASN A 286 -14.39 6.02 -14.27
CA ASN A 286 -14.71 4.88 -13.39
C ASN A 286 -16.14 4.30 -13.57
N ASN A 287 -16.90 4.80 -14.53
CA ASN A 287 -18.23 4.27 -14.93
C ASN A 287 -18.17 3.33 -16.14
N ASP A 288 -16.99 3.09 -16.69
CA ASP A 288 -16.77 2.18 -17.81
C ASP A 288 -15.36 1.59 -17.74
N ARG A 289 -15.27 0.26 -17.81
CA ARG A 289 -13.98 -0.47 -17.74
C ARG A 289 -13.02 -0.13 -18.87
N GLU A 290 -13.49 0.37 -20.01
CA GLU A 290 -12.64 0.76 -21.14
C GLU A 290 -12.04 2.16 -20.96
N THR A 291 -12.64 3.01 -20.13
CA THR A 291 -12.21 4.39 -19.88
C THR A 291 -11.66 4.63 -18.48
N CYS A 292 -11.82 3.66 -17.57
CA CYS A 292 -11.31 3.75 -16.20
C CYS A 292 -9.80 4.04 -16.20
N TYR A 293 -9.39 5.04 -15.43
CA TYR A 293 -8.01 5.49 -15.36
C TYR A 293 -7.01 4.36 -15.07
N PHE A 294 -7.40 3.43 -14.21
CA PHE A 294 -6.55 2.31 -13.82
C PHE A 294 -6.27 1.33 -14.98
N LEU A 295 -7.06 1.34 -16.06
CA LEU A 295 -6.79 0.48 -17.22
C LEU A 295 -5.39 0.72 -17.78
N ARG A 296 -5.07 1.98 -18.12
CA ARG A 296 -3.75 2.31 -18.68
C ARG A 296 -2.63 2.15 -17.64
N MET A 297 -2.88 2.45 -16.37
CA MET A 297 -1.93 2.24 -15.29
C MET A 297 -1.56 0.77 -15.14
N PHE A 298 -2.53 -0.14 -15.21
CA PHE A 298 -2.29 -1.57 -15.09
C PHE A 298 -1.64 -2.15 -16.35
N CYS A 299 -2.00 -1.63 -17.51
CA CYS A 299 -1.32 -1.93 -18.77
C CYS A 299 0.15 -1.48 -18.74
N SER A 300 0.46 -0.32 -18.13
CA SER A 300 1.84 0.15 -17.93
C SER A 300 2.65 -0.82 -17.08
N CYS A 301 2.05 -1.37 -16.02
CA CYS A 301 2.71 -2.39 -15.18
C CYS A 301 3.04 -3.65 -15.97
N TYR A 302 2.11 -4.14 -16.78
CA TYR A 302 2.35 -5.31 -17.63
C TYR A 302 3.45 -5.04 -18.66
N ARG A 303 3.41 -3.87 -19.34
CA ARG A 303 4.41 -3.51 -20.35
C ARG A 303 5.81 -3.38 -19.76
N ALA A 304 5.96 -2.79 -18.59
CA ALA A 304 7.23 -2.72 -17.87
C ALA A 304 7.75 -4.09 -17.45
N ALA A 305 6.85 -4.98 -16.98
CA ALA A 305 7.18 -6.36 -16.65
C ALA A 305 7.61 -7.16 -17.89
N GLN A 306 6.97 -6.95 -19.05
CA GLN A 306 7.41 -7.52 -20.34
C GLN A 306 8.81 -7.04 -20.70
N TYR A 307 9.07 -5.72 -20.57
CA TYR A 307 10.37 -5.16 -20.92
C TYR A 307 11.49 -5.81 -20.11
N ILE A 308 11.41 -5.78 -18.78
CA ILE A 308 12.50 -6.30 -17.96
C ILE A 308 12.70 -7.81 -18.14
N THR A 309 11.64 -8.56 -18.39
CA THR A 309 11.70 -10.02 -18.60
C THR A 309 11.96 -10.44 -20.06
N SER A 310 12.05 -9.50 -21.00
CA SER A 310 12.52 -9.73 -22.37
C SER A 310 14.02 -9.50 -22.53
N ARG A 311 14.66 -8.92 -21.53
CA ARG A 311 16.10 -8.62 -21.58
C ARG A 311 16.91 -9.92 -21.61
N PRO A 312 17.94 -10.03 -22.49
CA PRO A 312 18.79 -11.21 -22.56
C PRO A 312 19.60 -11.45 -21.28
N GLU A 313 19.83 -10.41 -20.49
CA GLU A 313 20.53 -10.47 -19.21
C GLU A 313 19.69 -11.01 -18.07
N TRP A 314 18.35 -11.18 -18.24
CA TRP A 314 17.50 -11.76 -17.21
C TRP A 314 17.75 -13.25 -17.05
N ASP A 315 17.73 -13.72 -15.81
CA ASP A 315 17.99 -15.14 -15.47
C ASP A 315 16.85 -16.12 -15.84
N GLY A 316 15.72 -15.57 -16.31
CA GLY A 316 14.56 -16.35 -16.75
C GLY A 316 13.70 -16.92 -15.60
N LYS A 317 14.01 -16.60 -14.32
CA LYS A 317 13.40 -17.27 -13.17
C LYS A 317 12.95 -16.35 -12.07
N ARG A 318 13.80 -15.40 -11.65
CA ARG A 318 13.61 -14.57 -10.47
C ARG A 318 13.14 -13.19 -10.88
N PHE A 319 11.89 -12.89 -10.57
CA PHE A 319 11.32 -11.58 -10.80
C PHE A 319 10.41 -11.19 -9.64
N VAL A 320 10.80 -10.19 -8.87
CA VAL A 320 10.05 -9.69 -7.72
C VAL A 320 9.47 -8.32 -8.02
N VAL A 321 8.19 -8.12 -7.68
CA VAL A 321 7.50 -6.83 -7.76
C VAL A 321 7.18 -6.35 -6.35
N SER A 322 7.45 -5.08 -6.04
CA SER A 322 7.10 -4.53 -4.73
C SER A 322 6.44 -3.15 -4.83
N GLY A 323 5.51 -2.88 -3.91
CA GLY A 323 4.84 -1.60 -3.82
C GLY A 323 4.08 -1.37 -2.53
N THR A 324 3.76 -0.11 -2.26
CA THR A 324 3.02 0.34 -1.08
C THR A 324 1.76 1.08 -1.52
N SER A 325 0.64 0.90 -0.82
CA SER A 325 -0.61 1.61 -1.10
C SER A 325 -1.11 1.33 -2.52
N GLN A 326 -1.31 2.33 -3.38
CA GLN A 326 -1.59 2.13 -4.80
C GLN A 326 -0.57 1.20 -5.46
N GLY A 327 0.72 1.36 -5.12
CA GLY A 327 1.77 0.44 -5.58
C GLY A 327 1.56 -0.99 -5.10
N GLY A 328 1.04 -1.19 -3.90
CA GLY A 328 0.65 -2.52 -3.40
C GLY A 328 -0.42 -3.16 -4.29
N GLY A 329 -1.45 -2.40 -4.68
CA GLY A 329 -2.45 -2.84 -5.67
C GLY A 329 -1.82 -3.14 -7.04
N GLN A 330 -0.94 -2.26 -7.53
CA GLN A 330 -0.21 -2.50 -8.78
C GLN A 330 0.68 -3.76 -8.72
N ALA A 331 1.21 -4.12 -7.54
CA ALA A 331 1.99 -5.35 -7.38
C ALA A 331 1.10 -6.60 -7.54
N PHE A 332 -0.11 -6.62 -6.97
CA PHE A 332 -1.11 -7.68 -7.23
C PHE A 332 -1.41 -7.80 -8.72
N VAL A 333 -1.72 -6.68 -9.36
CA VAL A 333 -2.06 -6.64 -10.79
C VAL A 333 -0.91 -7.13 -11.66
N THR A 334 0.32 -6.68 -11.38
CA THR A 334 1.51 -7.09 -12.13
C THR A 334 1.74 -8.59 -12.02
N ALA A 335 1.58 -9.14 -10.80
CA ALA A 335 1.73 -10.58 -10.54
C ALA A 335 0.68 -11.43 -11.27
N TYR A 336 -0.54 -10.90 -11.47
CA TYR A 336 -1.57 -11.56 -12.27
C TYR A 336 -1.30 -11.45 -13.78
N LEU A 337 -1.03 -10.22 -14.28
CA LEU A 337 -0.88 -9.98 -15.72
C LEU A 337 0.40 -10.61 -16.28
N CYS A 338 1.48 -10.66 -15.50
CA CYS A 338 2.75 -11.24 -15.91
C CYS A 338 3.09 -12.51 -15.10
N PRO A 339 2.80 -13.72 -15.62
CA PRO A 339 3.08 -14.98 -14.93
C PRO A 339 4.56 -15.25 -14.66
N LYS A 340 5.47 -14.45 -15.23
CA LYS A 340 6.91 -14.52 -14.96
C LYS A 340 7.30 -13.92 -13.60
N VAL A 341 6.41 -13.20 -12.94
CA VAL A 341 6.60 -12.73 -11.55
C VAL A 341 6.67 -13.95 -10.64
N SER A 342 7.81 -14.14 -9.97
CA SER A 342 8.03 -15.25 -9.03
C SER A 342 7.53 -14.94 -7.63
N ALA A 343 7.63 -13.66 -7.21
CA ALA A 343 7.14 -13.20 -5.91
C ALA A 343 6.72 -11.72 -5.96
N PHE A 344 5.85 -11.32 -5.04
CA PHE A 344 5.51 -9.91 -4.87
C PHE A 344 5.34 -9.52 -3.40
N VAL A 345 5.57 -8.23 -3.15
CA VAL A 345 5.45 -7.61 -1.84
C VAL A 345 4.48 -6.44 -1.93
N ALA A 346 3.41 -6.47 -1.15
CA ALA A 346 2.38 -5.44 -1.12
C ALA A 346 2.17 -4.91 0.30
N CYS A 347 2.62 -3.69 0.58
CA CYS A 347 2.40 -3.04 1.86
C CYS A 347 1.12 -2.21 1.82
N VAL A 348 0.23 -2.44 2.77
CA VAL A 348 -1.07 -1.73 2.89
C VAL A 348 -1.72 -1.48 1.52
N PRO A 349 -1.94 -2.54 0.71
CA PRO A 349 -2.35 -2.39 -0.68
C PRO A 349 -3.70 -1.68 -0.80
N ALA A 350 -3.77 -0.71 -1.69
CA ALA A 350 -5.00 -0.09 -2.16
C ALA A 350 -5.71 -0.96 -3.20
N LEU A 351 -6.89 -0.54 -3.65
CA LEU A 351 -7.68 -1.23 -4.68
C LEU A 351 -8.14 -2.63 -4.26
N CYS A 352 -8.22 -2.91 -2.97
CA CYS A 352 -8.71 -4.17 -2.44
C CYS A 352 -10.20 -4.05 -2.06
N ASP A 353 -11.00 -5.04 -2.48
CA ASP A 353 -12.44 -5.17 -2.17
C ASP A 353 -13.22 -3.86 -2.42
N GLN A 354 -13.10 -3.31 -3.63
CA GLN A 354 -13.68 -2.00 -3.99
C GLN A 354 -15.21 -1.98 -3.96
N THR A 355 -15.83 -3.14 -3.85
CA THR A 355 -17.27 -3.30 -3.67
C THR A 355 -17.66 -3.61 -2.21
N ALA A 356 -16.75 -3.43 -1.25
CA ALA A 356 -16.87 -3.83 0.16
C ALA A 356 -18.12 -3.29 0.87
N ARG A 357 -18.66 -2.14 0.45
CA ARG A 357 -19.88 -1.56 1.01
C ARG A 357 -21.12 -2.41 0.80
N GLU A 358 -21.14 -3.27 -0.23
CA GLU A 358 -22.19 -4.27 -0.46
C GLU A 358 -22.20 -5.37 0.64
N ALA A 359 -21.16 -5.39 1.49
CA ALA A 359 -21.02 -6.29 2.63
C ALA A 359 -20.77 -5.53 3.96
N ASP A 360 -21.24 -4.29 4.09
CA ASP A 360 -21.10 -3.43 5.27
C ASP A 360 -19.64 -3.22 5.72
N ARG A 361 -18.70 -3.18 4.75
CA ARG A 361 -17.28 -2.94 4.99
C ARG A 361 -16.80 -1.69 4.26
N ASP A 362 -15.72 -1.07 4.72
CA ASP A 362 -15.08 0.01 3.98
C ASP A 362 -14.18 -0.54 2.87
N ALA A 363 -14.31 0.03 1.67
CA ALA A 363 -13.55 -0.40 0.51
C ALA A 363 -12.06 0.04 0.56
N GLY A 364 -11.74 1.03 1.37
CA GLY A 364 -10.44 1.68 1.29
C GLY A 364 -10.23 2.46 -0.02
N TRP A 365 -9.07 3.11 -0.13
CA TRP A 365 -8.70 3.92 -1.30
C TRP A 365 -8.69 3.10 -2.59
N PRO A 366 -9.17 3.63 -3.72
CA PRO A 366 -9.68 4.99 -3.94
C PRO A 366 -11.20 5.14 -3.77
N HIS A 367 -11.95 4.15 -3.29
CA HIS A 367 -13.41 4.17 -3.21
C HIS A 367 -14.04 4.36 -4.61
N LEU A 368 -13.74 3.43 -5.53
CA LEU A 368 -14.14 3.53 -6.94
C LEU A 368 -15.65 3.67 -7.15
N VAL A 369 -16.45 3.27 -6.17
CA VAL A 369 -17.92 3.28 -6.24
C VAL A 369 -18.47 4.40 -5.37
N SER A 370 -19.22 5.31 -5.97
CA SER A 370 -19.98 6.33 -5.26
C SER A 370 -21.34 5.78 -4.81
N TYR A 371 -21.80 6.28 -3.67
CA TYR A 371 -23.08 5.90 -3.06
C TYR A 371 -23.95 7.13 -2.85
N LYS A 372 -25.20 7.06 -3.30
CA LYS A 372 -26.22 8.07 -3.04
C LYS A 372 -27.40 7.41 -2.36
N ASP A 373 -27.83 7.95 -1.23
CA ASP A 373 -28.95 7.41 -0.41
C ASP A 373 -28.78 5.91 -0.11
N GLY A 374 -27.55 5.48 0.19
CA GLY A 374 -27.18 4.10 0.49
C GLY A 374 -27.12 3.17 -0.73
N LYS A 375 -27.33 3.67 -1.94
CA LYS A 375 -27.30 2.88 -3.19
C LYS A 375 -26.04 3.18 -3.98
N ALA A 376 -25.37 2.13 -4.42
CA ALA A 376 -24.22 2.22 -5.31
C ALA A 376 -24.60 2.76 -6.69
N ASP A 377 -23.71 3.54 -7.32
CA ASP A 377 -23.79 3.76 -8.76
C ASP A 377 -23.55 2.42 -9.48
N PRO A 378 -24.52 1.90 -10.27
CA PRO A 378 -24.42 0.55 -10.81
C PRO A 378 -23.33 0.39 -11.87
N LYS A 379 -22.97 1.45 -12.60
CA LYS A 379 -21.90 1.41 -13.60
C LYS A 379 -20.53 1.41 -12.93
N GLN A 380 -20.35 2.22 -11.89
CA GLN A 380 -19.13 2.24 -11.11
C GLN A 380 -18.94 0.94 -10.33
N LEU A 381 -20.03 0.38 -9.78
CA LEU A 381 -20.00 -0.90 -9.08
C LEU A 381 -19.54 -2.03 -10.00
N GLU A 382 -20.07 -2.07 -11.24
CA GLU A 382 -19.65 -3.05 -12.23
C GLU A 382 -18.20 -2.81 -12.68
N THR A 383 -17.83 -1.57 -12.98
CA THR A 383 -16.47 -1.21 -13.38
C THR A 383 -15.44 -1.56 -12.32
N ALA A 384 -15.73 -1.24 -11.05
CA ALA A 384 -14.82 -1.48 -9.93
C ALA A 384 -14.38 -2.94 -9.84
N ARG A 385 -15.23 -3.89 -10.18
CA ARG A 385 -14.93 -5.33 -10.16
C ARG A 385 -13.80 -5.74 -11.12
N TYR A 386 -13.56 -4.96 -12.18
CA TYR A 386 -12.44 -5.22 -13.12
C TYR A 386 -11.11 -4.66 -12.64
N PHE A 387 -11.12 -3.77 -11.64
CA PHE A 387 -9.90 -3.11 -11.12
C PHE A 387 -9.62 -3.46 -9.65
N ASP A 388 -10.35 -4.43 -9.11
CA ASP A 388 -10.24 -4.89 -7.73
C ASP A 388 -9.16 -5.96 -7.57
N CYS A 389 -8.22 -5.76 -6.64
CA CYS A 389 -7.17 -6.71 -6.30
C CYS A 389 -7.71 -8.09 -5.89
N VAL A 390 -8.92 -8.16 -5.31
CA VAL A 390 -9.59 -9.43 -4.97
C VAL A 390 -9.75 -10.28 -6.22
N ASN A 391 -10.18 -9.70 -7.34
CA ASN A 391 -10.43 -10.45 -8.57
C ASN A 391 -9.15 -10.85 -9.30
N PHE A 392 -8.08 -10.06 -9.19
CA PHE A 392 -6.75 -10.45 -9.66
C PHE A 392 -6.15 -11.59 -8.82
N ALA A 393 -6.38 -11.59 -7.52
CA ALA A 393 -5.81 -12.55 -6.59
C ALA A 393 -6.14 -14.03 -6.92
N TYR A 394 -7.31 -14.30 -7.51
CA TYR A 394 -7.69 -15.67 -7.94
C TYR A 394 -6.70 -16.31 -8.92
N GLY A 395 -6.05 -15.52 -9.78
CA GLY A 395 -5.16 -15.99 -10.84
C GLY A 395 -3.66 -15.96 -10.48
N ILE A 396 -3.26 -15.33 -9.37
CA ILE A 396 -1.85 -15.15 -9.01
C ILE A 396 -1.23 -16.48 -8.57
N LYS A 397 -0.02 -16.77 -9.13
CA LYS A 397 0.81 -17.92 -8.78
C LYS A 397 2.07 -17.53 -8.02
N ALA A 398 2.45 -16.26 -8.07
CA ALA A 398 3.62 -15.72 -7.40
C ALA A 398 3.50 -15.83 -5.88
N LYS A 399 4.61 -16.09 -5.19
CA LYS A 399 4.66 -16.02 -3.73
C LYS A 399 4.34 -14.58 -3.26
N ALA A 400 3.69 -14.44 -2.11
CA ALA A 400 3.21 -13.15 -1.64
C ALA A 400 3.58 -12.84 -0.20
N ILE A 401 4.03 -11.60 0.04
CA ILE A 401 4.00 -10.96 1.36
C ILE A 401 3.10 -9.74 1.29
N VAL A 402 2.11 -9.69 2.20
CA VAL A 402 1.19 -8.57 2.32
C VAL A 402 1.29 -7.97 3.72
N GLY A 403 1.52 -6.67 3.83
CA GLY A 403 1.46 -5.93 5.09
C GLY A 403 0.11 -5.30 5.29
N VAL A 404 -0.45 -5.33 6.51
CA VAL A 404 -1.73 -4.75 6.85
C VAL A 404 -1.68 -3.98 8.16
N GLY A 405 -2.11 -2.72 8.15
CA GLY A 405 -2.25 -1.89 9.35
C GLY A 405 -3.67 -1.99 9.92
N PHE A 406 -3.82 -2.35 11.20
CA PHE A 406 -5.16 -2.54 11.77
C PHE A 406 -5.92 -1.22 12.02
N ILE A 407 -5.20 -0.11 12.07
CA ILE A 407 -5.78 1.23 12.20
C ILE A 407 -5.64 2.06 10.92
N ASP A 408 -5.43 1.39 9.77
CA ASP A 408 -5.35 2.05 8.47
C ASP A 408 -6.75 2.45 7.99
N THR A 409 -7.00 3.77 7.96
CA THR A 409 -8.26 4.36 7.49
C THR A 409 -8.26 4.70 6.00
N THR A 410 -7.15 4.48 5.31
CA THR A 410 -7.00 4.71 3.87
C THR A 410 -7.17 3.41 3.09
N CYS A 411 -6.44 2.36 3.50
CA CYS A 411 -6.58 1.02 2.94
C CYS A 411 -7.11 0.08 4.03
N ALA A 412 -8.42 0.00 4.15
CA ALA A 412 -9.10 -0.68 5.25
C ALA A 412 -8.59 -2.13 5.43
N PRO A 413 -8.23 -2.54 6.67
CA PRO A 413 -7.66 -3.87 6.90
C PRO A 413 -8.59 -5.01 6.49
N CYS A 414 -9.91 -4.85 6.60
CA CYS A 414 -10.88 -5.83 6.12
C CYS A 414 -10.78 -6.05 4.61
N SER A 415 -10.57 -4.99 3.83
CA SER A 415 -10.42 -5.08 2.37
C SER A 415 -9.09 -5.72 1.98
N VAL A 416 -8.00 -5.39 2.67
CA VAL A 416 -6.68 -6.00 2.46
C VAL A 416 -6.73 -7.50 2.74
N TYR A 417 -7.35 -7.90 3.86
CA TYR A 417 -7.52 -9.32 4.21
C TYR A 417 -8.39 -10.06 3.20
N THR A 418 -9.44 -9.42 2.69
CA THR A 418 -10.28 -10.04 1.65
C THR A 418 -9.48 -10.39 0.40
N ALA A 419 -8.62 -9.48 -0.09
CA ALA A 419 -7.75 -9.77 -1.23
C ALA A 419 -6.68 -10.84 -0.90
N PHE A 420 -6.09 -10.76 0.30
CA PHE A 420 -5.12 -11.76 0.75
C PHE A 420 -5.73 -13.16 0.85
N ASN A 421 -6.94 -13.29 1.39
CA ASN A 421 -7.59 -14.59 1.61
C ASN A 421 -7.80 -15.35 0.30
N VAL A 422 -8.10 -14.64 -0.78
CA VAL A 422 -8.33 -15.22 -2.12
C VAL A 422 -7.06 -15.78 -2.76
N LEU A 423 -5.87 -15.26 -2.43
CA LEU A 423 -4.62 -15.80 -2.97
C LEU A 423 -4.51 -17.30 -2.68
N SER A 424 -4.26 -18.11 -3.72
CA SER A 424 -4.03 -19.56 -3.61
C SER A 424 -2.54 -19.94 -3.65
N SER A 425 -1.66 -19.01 -3.99
CA SER A 425 -0.21 -19.19 -3.98
C SER A 425 0.36 -19.19 -2.56
N PRO A 426 1.62 -19.62 -2.35
CA PRO A 426 2.28 -19.45 -1.06
C PRO A 426 2.25 -17.98 -0.64
N LYS A 427 1.71 -17.71 0.54
CA LYS A 427 1.44 -16.34 0.99
C LYS A 427 1.67 -16.16 2.48
N GLN A 428 2.04 -14.95 2.86
CA GLN A 428 2.16 -14.53 4.25
C GLN A 428 1.57 -13.14 4.42
N ILE A 429 0.84 -12.92 5.50
CA ILE A 429 0.39 -11.60 5.92
C ILE A 429 1.17 -11.17 7.16
N ILE A 430 1.54 -9.90 7.19
CA ILE A 430 2.23 -9.27 8.32
C ILE A 430 1.28 -8.28 8.96
N ASP A 431 0.76 -8.67 10.12
CA ASP A 431 -0.12 -7.82 10.92
C ASP A 431 0.67 -6.71 11.59
N MET A 432 0.16 -5.49 11.50
CA MET A 432 0.73 -4.30 12.13
C MET A 432 -0.37 -3.63 12.98
N PRO A 433 -0.66 -4.13 14.21
CA PRO A 433 -1.81 -3.68 15.01
C PRO A 433 -1.81 -2.19 15.33
N LEU A 434 -0.64 -1.58 15.46
CA LEU A 434 -0.47 -0.17 15.82
C LEU A 434 -0.22 0.74 14.61
N ASN A 435 -0.34 0.22 13.39
CA ASN A 435 -0.08 0.99 12.17
C ASN A 435 -1.36 1.46 11.50
N GLY A 436 -1.37 2.76 11.16
CA GLY A 436 -2.22 3.33 10.13
C GLY A 436 -1.55 3.26 8.75
N HIS A 437 -2.07 4.04 7.79
CA HIS A 437 -1.55 4.03 6.42
C HIS A 437 -0.10 4.51 6.31
N THR A 438 0.24 5.60 6.99
CA THR A 438 1.57 6.24 6.96
C THR A 438 2.16 6.43 8.35
N SER A 439 1.53 5.91 9.39
CA SER A 439 1.90 6.10 10.79
C SER A 439 2.08 4.76 11.51
N GLY A 440 2.86 4.79 12.59
CA GLY A 440 3.11 3.64 13.44
C GLY A 440 4.44 2.92 13.14
N PRO A 441 4.82 1.95 13.99
CA PRO A 441 6.11 1.26 13.92
C PRO A 441 6.14 0.20 12.82
N CYS A 442 6.55 0.58 11.60
CA CYS A 442 6.61 -0.33 10.44
C CYS A 442 8.00 -0.94 10.17
N ASP A 443 8.99 -0.71 11.02
CA ASP A 443 10.37 -1.16 10.77
C ASP A 443 10.49 -2.70 10.75
N PHE A 444 9.71 -3.38 11.57
CA PHE A 444 9.61 -4.84 11.52
C PHE A 444 9.13 -5.31 10.14
N TYR A 445 8.06 -4.73 9.60
CA TYR A 445 7.57 -5.06 8.27
C TYR A 445 8.62 -4.80 7.19
N LYS A 446 9.28 -3.64 7.24
CA LYS A 446 10.31 -3.28 6.24
C LYS A 446 11.46 -4.27 6.25
N SER A 447 11.96 -4.64 7.43
CA SER A 447 13.03 -5.64 7.57
C SER A 447 12.61 -6.99 6.99
N TYR A 448 11.38 -7.41 7.27
CA TYR A 448 10.84 -8.67 6.78
C TYR A 448 10.64 -8.67 5.26
N ALA A 449 10.06 -7.59 4.72
CA ALA A 449 9.85 -7.42 3.29
C ALA A 449 11.18 -7.38 2.52
N ASN A 450 12.19 -6.66 3.04
CA ASN A 450 13.51 -6.60 2.42
C ASN A 450 14.20 -7.98 2.44
N ALA A 451 14.15 -8.69 3.57
CA ALA A 451 14.71 -10.04 3.66
C ALA A 451 14.07 -10.99 2.64
N PHE A 452 12.74 -10.95 2.50
CA PHE A 452 12.02 -11.74 1.50
C PHE A 452 12.41 -11.35 0.07
N ILE A 453 12.51 -10.06 -0.25
CA ILE A 453 12.94 -9.61 -1.59
C ILE A 453 14.34 -10.14 -1.89
N HIS A 454 15.28 -10.04 -0.96
CA HIS A 454 16.65 -10.55 -1.14
C HIS A 454 16.68 -12.07 -1.31
N GLU A 455 15.93 -12.82 -0.52
CA GLU A 455 15.81 -14.27 -0.61
C GLU A 455 15.27 -14.68 -1.99
N GLU A 456 14.14 -14.10 -2.43
CA GLU A 456 13.49 -14.47 -3.70
C GLU A 456 14.31 -14.04 -4.93
N LEU A 457 15.12 -12.98 -4.81
CA LEU A 457 16.08 -12.58 -5.86
C LEU A 457 17.41 -13.34 -5.76
N GLY A 458 17.67 -14.04 -4.65
CA GLY A 458 18.96 -14.69 -4.40
C GLY A 458 20.12 -13.69 -4.25
N LEU A 459 19.81 -12.52 -3.70
CA LEU A 459 20.82 -11.50 -3.36
C LEU A 459 21.42 -11.78 -1.99
N LYS A 460 22.66 -11.31 -1.80
CA LYS A 460 23.27 -11.37 -0.45
C LYS A 460 22.57 -10.35 0.45
N PRO A 461 22.35 -10.68 1.73
CA PRO A 461 21.78 -9.75 2.70
C PRO A 461 22.66 -8.53 2.93
#